data_050a84c7c27683174d40e0c54016d125
#
_entry.id   050a84c7c27683174d40e0c54016d125
#
_cell.length_a   1.000
_cell.length_b   1.000
_cell.length_c   1.000
_cell.angle_alpha   90.00
_cell.angle_beta   90.00
_cell.angle_gamma   90.00
#
_symmetry.space_group_name_H-M   'P 1'
#
loop_
_entity.id
_entity.type
_entity.pdbx_description
1 polymer ?
#
loop_
_entity_poly.entity_id
_entity_poly.type
_entity_poly.pdbx_seq_one_letter_code
_entity_poly.pdbx_strand_id
1 'polypeptide(L)' 'MSNVEDILYQAYDEGIYDEVMRVSKSLSTQDKYKWMEVCDRMDAAYQIVKDNKGKKSGTHRKGSK' A
#
# COMPACT_ATOMS: atom_id res chain seq x y z
N MET A 1 -6.51 14.17 -8.50
CA MET A 1 -5.72 12.98 -8.82
C MET A 1 -4.41 12.96 -8.06
N SER A 2 -4.12 11.81 -7.45
CA SER A 2 -2.84 11.65 -6.76
C SER A 2 -1.75 11.28 -7.77
N ASN A 3 -0.57 11.78 -7.54
CA ASN A 3 0.59 11.33 -8.29
C ASN A 3 1.53 10.60 -7.35
N VAL A 4 2.63 10.06 -7.90
CA VAL A 4 3.55 9.26 -7.10
C VAL A 4 4.08 10.04 -5.91
N GLU A 5 4.43 11.30 -6.12
CA GLU A 5 4.97 12.12 -5.03
C GLU A 5 3.96 12.29 -3.90
N ASP A 6 2.71 12.55 -4.27
CA ASP A 6 1.66 12.71 -3.25
C ASP A 6 1.50 11.44 -2.42
N ILE A 7 1.49 10.31 -3.10
CA ILE A 7 1.32 9.02 -2.43
C ILE A 7 2.50 8.76 -1.49
N LEU A 8 3.72 9.00 -1.95
CA LEU A 8 4.91 8.80 -1.14
C LEU A 8 4.94 9.74 0.06
N TYR A 9 4.56 10.96 -0.15
CA TYR A 9 4.51 11.95 0.92
C TYR A 9 3.53 11.51 2.01
N GLN A 10 2.36 11.07 1.57
CA GLN A 10 1.32 10.61 2.48
C GLN A 10 1.82 9.39 3.26
N ALA A 11 2.42 8.44 2.56
CA ALA A 11 2.93 7.23 3.19
C ALA A 11 4.02 7.56 4.22
N TYR A 12 4.88 8.50 3.88
CA TYR A 12 5.93 8.93 4.79
C TYR A 12 5.34 9.54 6.05
N ASP A 13 4.34 10.40 5.86
CA ASP A 13 3.69 11.08 6.97
C ASP A 13 3.01 10.08 7.91
N GLU A 14 2.49 9.00 7.35
CA GLU A 14 1.80 7.98 8.14
C GLU A 14 2.73 6.90 8.68
N GLY A 15 4.02 6.99 8.33
CA GLY A 15 4.99 6.03 8.84
C GLY A 15 4.95 4.68 8.16
N ILE A 16 4.37 4.61 6.97
CA ILE A 16 4.25 3.34 6.22
C ILE A 16 5.02 3.38 4.91
N TYR A 17 5.92 4.35 4.77
CA TYR A 17 6.66 4.51 3.52
C TYR A 17 7.39 3.24 3.11
N ASP A 18 8.14 2.64 4.02
CA ASP A 18 8.92 1.44 3.70
C ASP A 18 8.02 0.29 3.27
N GLU A 19 6.89 0.14 3.94
CA GLU A 19 5.95 -0.93 3.59
C GLU A 19 5.34 -0.70 2.22
N VAL A 20 4.95 0.55 1.93
CA VAL A 20 4.39 0.87 0.63
C VAL A 20 5.40 0.60 -0.48
N MET A 21 6.65 0.98 -0.26
CA MET A 21 7.69 0.73 -1.26
C MET A 21 7.91 -0.76 -1.49
N ARG A 22 7.91 -1.52 -0.41
CA ARG A 22 8.10 -2.97 -0.50
C ARG A 22 6.94 -3.63 -1.25
N VAL A 23 5.72 -3.25 -0.91
CA VAL A 23 4.54 -3.80 -1.58
C VAL A 23 4.54 -3.40 -3.05
N SER A 24 4.84 -2.14 -3.34
CA SER A 24 4.90 -1.68 -4.72
C SER A 24 5.89 -2.49 -5.54
N LYS A 25 7.06 -2.76 -4.97
CA LYS A 25 8.07 -3.55 -5.65
C LYS A 25 7.57 -4.98 -5.89
N SER A 26 6.91 -5.55 -4.91
CA SER A 26 6.32 -6.87 -5.04
C SER A 26 5.26 -6.90 -6.14
N LEU A 27 4.41 -5.88 -6.18
CA LEU A 27 3.37 -5.79 -7.21
C LEU A 27 3.98 -5.71 -8.60
N SER A 28 5.12 -5.05 -8.74
CA SER A 28 5.74 -4.88 -10.04
C SER A 28 6.17 -6.21 -10.67
N THR A 29 6.27 -7.27 -9.87
CA THR A 29 6.63 -8.59 -10.37
C THR A 29 5.41 -9.44 -10.69
N GLN A 30 4.23 -8.96 -10.41
CA GLN A 30 3.00 -9.71 -10.65
C GLN A 30 2.38 -9.32 -11.99
N ASP A 31 1.95 -10.30 -12.75
CA ASP A 31 1.36 -10.06 -14.07
C ASP A 31 0.20 -9.08 -14.01
N LYS A 32 -0.58 -9.16 -12.94
CA LYS A 32 -1.75 -8.31 -12.79
C LYS A 32 -1.39 -6.83 -12.70
N TYR A 33 -0.24 -6.53 -12.11
CA TYR A 33 0.14 -5.15 -11.80
C TYR A 33 1.30 -4.63 -12.64
N LYS A 34 2.07 -5.50 -13.25
CA LYS A 34 3.28 -5.04 -13.93
C LYS A 34 2.98 -4.15 -15.14
N TRP A 35 1.79 -4.24 -15.69
CA TRP A 35 1.37 -3.42 -16.82
C TRP A 35 0.76 -2.09 -16.40
N MET A 36 0.55 -1.90 -15.11
CA MET A 36 0.01 -0.64 -14.60
C MET A 36 1.09 0.43 -14.59
N GLU A 37 0.65 1.67 -14.70
CA GLU A 37 1.57 2.78 -14.56
C GLU A 37 2.08 2.83 -13.13
N VAL A 38 3.28 3.42 -12.96
CA VAL A 38 3.89 3.51 -11.64
C VAL A 38 2.93 4.16 -10.64
N CYS A 39 2.27 5.22 -11.07
CA CYS A 39 1.33 5.93 -10.21
C CYS A 39 0.21 5.01 -9.71
N ASP A 40 -0.38 4.27 -10.64
CA ASP A 40 -1.48 3.37 -10.29
C ASP A 40 -1.01 2.25 -9.38
N ARG A 41 0.16 1.70 -9.69
CA ARG A 41 0.70 0.61 -8.89
C ARG A 41 1.05 1.09 -7.48
N MET A 42 1.61 2.29 -7.38
CA MET A 42 1.95 2.86 -6.10
C MET A 42 0.70 3.11 -5.26
N ASP A 43 -0.35 3.60 -5.90
CA ASP A 43 -1.61 3.81 -5.21
C ASP A 43 -2.18 2.49 -4.69
N ALA A 44 -2.13 1.45 -5.51
CA ALA A 44 -2.58 0.12 -5.09
C ALA A 44 -1.78 -0.36 -3.87
N ALA A 45 -0.47 -0.18 -3.90
CA ALA A 45 0.38 -0.58 -2.79
C ALA A 45 0.00 0.17 -1.52
N TYR A 46 -0.22 1.45 -1.64
CA TYR A 46 -0.61 2.28 -0.50
C TYR A 46 -1.92 1.79 0.11
N GLN A 47 -2.90 1.52 -0.74
CA GLN A 47 -4.20 1.04 -0.26
C GLN A 47 -4.08 -0.32 0.43
N ILE A 48 -3.26 -1.21 -0.13
CA ILE A 48 -3.05 -2.52 0.47
C ILE A 48 -2.46 -2.39 1.87
N VAL A 49 -1.44 -1.55 2.02
CA VAL A 49 -0.81 -1.37 3.32
C VAL A 49 -1.78 -0.76 4.32
N LYS A 50 -2.54 0.23 3.90
CA LYS A 50 -3.50 0.86 4.79
C LYS A 50 -4.58 -0.12 5.21
N ASP A 51 -5.05 -0.93 4.29
CA ASP A 51 -6.08 -1.91 4.59
C ASP A 51 -5.58 -2.93 5.60
N ASN A 52 -4.35 -3.38 5.44
CA ASN A 52 -3.76 -4.32 6.38
C ASN A 52 -3.63 -3.72 7.77
N LYS A 53 -3.21 -2.48 7.85
CA LYS A 53 -3.09 -1.82 9.15
C LYS A 53 -4.45 -1.62 9.80
N GLY A 54 -5.45 -1.28 9.00
CA GLY A 54 -6.79 -1.14 9.50
C GLY A 54 -7.32 -2.45 10.04
N LYS A 55 -7.07 -3.53 9.35
CA LYS A 55 -7.51 -4.85 9.81
C LYS A 55 -6.85 -5.24 11.12
N LYS A 56 -5.58 -4.92 11.28
CA LYS A 56 -4.88 -5.23 12.51
C LYS A 56 -5.48 -4.47 13.68
N SER A 57 -5.81 -3.27 13.48
CA SER A 57 -6.40 -2.49 14.56
C SER A 57 -7.83 -2.90 14.83
N GLY A 58 -8.46 -3.49 13.87
CA GLY A 58 -9.79 -4.04 14.08
C GLY A 58 -9.70 -5.36 14.74
N THR A 59 -9.25 -6.06 14.91
CA THR A 59 -9.37 -7.02 15.47
C THR A 59 -9.29 -7.82 16.02
N HIS A 60 -9.35 -7.82 15.62
CA HIS A 60 -9.25 -8.59 15.93
C HIS A 60 -9.18 -9.25 16.40
N ARG A 61 -9.38 -9.33 16.47
CA ARG A 61 -9.49 -9.98 16.76
C ARG A 61 -9.68 -10.74 16.96
N LYS A 62 -9.94 -10.83 16.86
CA LYS A 62 -10.25 -11.58 16.91
C LYS A 62 -10.13 -12.27 17.09
N GLY A 63 -10.35 -12.15 17.14
CA GLY A 63 -10.44 -12.79 17.22
C GLY A 63 -10.22 -13.22 17.32
N SER A 64 -10.52 -13.09 17.18
CA SER A 64 -10.50 -13.51 17.32
C SER A 64 -10.41 -14.04 17.52
N LYS A 65 -10.71 -14.16 17.50
CA LYS A 65 -10.93 -14.65 17.65
C LYS A 65 -10.94 -15.05 17.73
#